data_8b22316195a2c6780af6516b926bc4ea
#
_entry.id   8b22316195a2c6780af6516b926bc4ea
#
_cell.length_a   1.000
_cell.length_b   1.000
_cell.length_c   1.000
_cell.angle_alpha   90.00
_cell.angle_beta   90.00
_cell.angle_gamma   90.00
#
_symmetry.space_group_name_H-M   'P 1'
#
loop_
_entity.id
_entity.type
_entity.pdbx_description
1 polymer ?
#
loop_
_entity_poly.entity_id
_entity_poly.type
_entity_poly.pdbx_seq_one_letter_code
_entity_poly.pdbx_strand_id
1 'polypeptide(L)'
;GVEVYPMNSDEYAVLRKAGADFVSVYQETYNTVKYEEVHLRGPKRVFPYRFNSQERALMGGMRGVAFGSLLGLSDFRKDAYAAGLHAFFIQKKYPWAEISYSLPRLRPYINNADNNPNDVHETQLLQVMLAYRIFMPYAGITISTRERAGFRDNVAGLAATKISAGGGHGDNEQKGDEQFEISDPRSVDEVRKALLDKGLQPVFTDYVRV
;
A
#
# COMPACT_ATOMS: atom_id res chain seq x y z
N GLY A 1 -9.09 -7.59 5.01
CA GLY A 1 -8.94 -6.17 4.67
C GLY A 1 -9.60 -5.82 3.36
N VAL A 2 -9.90 -4.54 3.17
CA VAL A 2 -10.48 -4.02 1.92
C VAL A 2 -9.67 -2.83 1.40
N GLU A 3 -9.56 -2.73 0.09
CA GLU A 3 -9.04 -1.55 -0.59
C GLU A 3 -10.21 -0.87 -1.30
N VAL A 4 -10.54 0.33 -0.86
CA VAL A 4 -11.74 1.06 -1.29
C VAL A 4 -11.43 2.54 -1.48
N TYR A 5 -12.33 3.27 -2.14
CA TYR A 5 -12.27 4.73 -2.19
C TYR A 5 -12.61 5.35 -0.81
N PRO A 6 -12.25 6.62 -0.58
CA PRO A 6 -12.56 7.32 0.68
C PRO A 6 -14.06 7.31 0.99
N MET A 7 -14.40 6.98 2.22
CA MET A 7 -15.77 6.89 2.74
C MET A 7 -15.94 7.72 4.00
N ASN A 8 -17.19 7.88 4.45
CA ASN A 8 -17.52 8.45 5.76
C ASN A 8 -17.35 7.41 6.88
N SER A 9 -17.30 7.85 8.12
CA SER A 9 -17.09 6.96 9.27
C SER A 9 -18.21 5.94 9.47
N ASP A 10 -19.46 6.33 9.18
CA ASP A 10 -20.63 5.45 9.23
C ASP A 10 -20.59 4.36 8.13
N GLU A 11 -20.12 4.70 6.95
CA GLU A 11 -19.92 3.75 5.85
C GLU A 11 -18.83 2.74 6.20
N TYR A 12 -17.70 3.19 6.80
CA TYR A 12 -16.69 2.28 7.33
C TYR A 12 -17.23 1.40 8.46
N ALA A 13 -18.13 1.93 9.32
CA ALA A 13 -18.78 1.12 10.36
C ALA A 13 -19.67 0.01 9.77
N VAL A 14 -20.32 0.25 8.62
CA VAL A 14 -21.07 -0.80 7.89
C VAL A 14 -20.12 -1.90 7.42
N LEU A 15 -18.99 -1.53 6.79
CA LEU A 15 -17.98 -2.51 6.37
C LEU A 15 -17.40 -3.29 7.57
N ARG A 16 -17.19 -2.60 8.69
CA ARG A 16 -16.73 -3.25 9.93
C ARG A 16 -17.72 -4.30 10.44
N LYS A 17 -19.01 -4.00 10.42
CA LYS A 17 -20.08 -4.97 10.78
C LYS A 17 -20.14 -6.15 9.81
N ALA A 18 -19.82 -5.93 8.54
CA ALA A 18 -19.75 -6.97 7.52
C ALA A 18 -18.49 -7.86 7.63
N GLY A 19 -17.57 -7.56 8.57
CA GLY A 19 -16.39 -8.37 8.84
C GLY A 19 -15.08 -7.79 8.33
N ALA A 20 -15.09 -6.67 7.60
CA ALA A 20 -13.85 -5.97 7.26
C ALA A 20 -13.27 -5.32 8.52
N ASP A 21 -11.97 -5.49 8.75
CA ASP A 21 -11.31 -4.95 9.94
C ASP A 21 -10.08 -4.09 9.62
N PHE A 22 -9.67 -4.07 8.36
CA PHE A 22 -8.51 -3.32 7.87
C PHE A 22 -8.82 -2.62 6.55
N VAL A 23 -8.38 -1.36 6.42
CA VAL A 23 -8.65 -0.54 5.22
C VAL A 23 -7.36 -0.01 4.61
N SER A 24 -7.25 -0.13 3.29
CA SER A 24 -6.22 0.49 2.49
C SER A 24 -6.82 1.63 1.66
N VAL A 25 -6.36 2.85 1.89
CA VAL A 25 -6.65 4.02 1.05
C VAL A 25 -5.37 4.83 0.92
N TYR A 26 -4.76 4.79 -0.25
CA TYR A 26 -3.50 5.52 -0.47
C TYR A 26 -3.76 6.96 -0.88
N GLN A 27 -2.91 7.88 -0.41
CA GLN A 27 -3.05 9.31 -0.73
C GLN A 27 -2.66 9.61 -2.19
N GLU A 28 -1.91 8.76 -2.85
CA GLU A 28 -1.27 8.90 -4.15
C GLU A 28 -0.09 9.89 -4.12
N THR A 29 -0.31 11.14 -3.79
CA THR A 29 0.73 12.13 -3.50
C THR A 29 0.27 13.10 -2.42
N TYR A 30 1.21 13.63 -1.65
CA TYR A 30 0.97 14.70 -0.67
C TYR A 30 1.24 16.10 -1.26
N ASN A 31 1.69 16.17 -2.50
CA ASN A 31 1.78 17.41 -3.26
C ASN A 31 0.39 17.80 -3.75
N THR A 32 -0.23 18.80 -3.12
CA THR A 32 -1.60 19.23 -3.41
C THR A 32 -1.78 19.73 -4.84
N VAL A 33 -0.79 20.43 -5.39
CA VAL A 33 -0.83 20.91 -6.77
C VAL A 33 -0.84 19.73 -7.74
N LYS A 34 0.11 18.78 -7.56
CA LYS A 34 0.16 17.58 -8.38
C LYS A 34 -1.08 16.71 -8.23
N TYR A 35 -1.64 16.66 -7.01
CA TYR A 35 -2.87 15.93 -6.75
C TYR A 35 -4.05 16.47 -7.57
N GLU A 36 -4.23 17.79 -7.59
CA GLU A 36 -5.29 18.46 -8.35
C GLU A 36 -5.13 18.26 -9.86
N GLU A 37 -3.89 18.29 -10.37
CA GLU A 37 -3.60 18.03 -11.79
C GLU A 37 -4.05 16.63 -12.26
N VAL A 38 -3.94 15.61 -11.42
CA VAL A 38 -4.19 14.22 -11.82
C VAL A 38 -5.55 13.67 -11.36
N HIS A 39 -6.22 14.31 -10.39
CA HIS A 39 -7.51 13.87 -9.86
C HIS A 39 -8.64 14.84 -10.25
N LEU A 40 -8.97 14.86 -11.54
CA LEU A 40 -9.91 15.84 -12.10
C LEU A 40 -11.37 15.57 -11.75
N ARG A 41 -11.76 14.31 -11.50
CA ARG A 41 -13.15 13.87 -11.29
C ARG A 41 -13.22 12.69 -10.33
N GLY A 42 -14.44 12.37 -9.89
CA GLY A 42 -14.74 11.19 -9.08
C GLY A 42 -14.47 11.38 -7.58
N PRO A 43 -14.66 10.30 -6.79
CA PRO A 43 -14.54 10.33 -5.32
C PRO A 43 -13.16 10.72 -4.81
N LYS A 44 -12.13 10.51 -5.63
CA LYS A 44 -10.74 10.81 -5.29
C LYS A 44 -10.37 12.29 -5.46
N ARG A 45 -11.25 13.13 -6.04
CA ARG A 45 -10.93 14.52 -6.40
C ARG A 45 -10.59 15.40 -5.19
N VAL A 46 -11.23 15.17 -4.06
CA VAL A 46 -11.13 16.07 -2.90
C VAL A 46 -9.98 15.65 -2.00
N PHE A 47 -8.85 16.36 -2.09
CA PHE A 47 -7.62 16.04 -1.34
C PHE A 47 -7.85 15.91 0.18
N PRO A 48 -8.45 16.89 0.91
CA PRO A 48 -8.63 16.75 2.34
C PRO A 48 -9.54 15.59 2.73
N TYR A 49 -10.54 15.27 1.92
CA TYR A 49 -11.43 14.15 2.16
C TYR A 49 -10.69 12.81 2.05
N ARG A 50 -9.79 12.68 1.06
CA ARG A 50 -8.96 11.49 0.91
C ARG A 50 -7.90 11.40 2.01
N PHE A 51 -7.23 12.51 2.31
CA PHE A 51 -6.21 12.61 3.37
C PHE A 51 -6.73 12.11 4.73
N ASN A 52 -7.96 12.46 5.10
CA ASN A 52 -8.55 12.06 6.38
C ASN A 52 -9.26 10.68 6.33
N SER A 53 -9.06 9.89 5.29
CA SER A 53 -9.76 8.63 5.11
C SER A 53 -9.39 7.58 6.16
N GLN A 54 -8.10 7.46 6.48
CA GLN A 54 -7.60 6.52 7.49
C GLN A 54 -8.17 6.84 8.88
N GLU A 55 -8.22 8.11 9.22
CA GLU A 55 -8.80 8.52 10.50
C GLU A 55 -10.29 8.18 10.58
N ARG A 56 -11.05 8.48 9.52
CA ARG A 56 -12.48 8.11 9.46
C ARG A 56 -12.70 6.61 9.53
N ALA A 57 -11.80 5.81 8.93
CA ALA A 57 -11.88 4.36 9.03
C ALA A 57 -11.70 3.87 10.48
N LEU A 58 -10.74 4.42 11.22
CA LEU A 58 -10.54 4.11 12.63
C LEU A 58 -11.72 4.57 13.49
N MET A 59 -12.29 5.76 13.22
CA MET A 59 -13.52 6.23 13.87
C MET A 59 -14.72 5.29 13.58
N GLY A 60 -14.77 4.67 12.40
CA GLY A 60 -15.73 3.64 12.01
C GLY A 60 -15.47 2.26 12.65
N GLY A 61 -14.43 2.14 13.49
CA GLY A 61 -14.13 0.92 14.25
C GLY A 61 -13.23 -0.07 13.52
N MET A 62 -12.55 0.34 12.44
CA MET A 62 -11.54 -0.50 11.80
C MET A 62 -10.36 -0.74 12.76
N ARG A 63 -9.84 -1.96 12.78
CA ARG A 63 -8.68 -2.35 13.60
C ARG A 63 -7.38 -1.71 13.10
N GLY A 64 -7.25 -1.54 11.80
CA GLY A 64 -6.04 -0.99 11.21
C GLY A 64 -6.25 -0.34 9.87
N VAL A 65 -5.21 0.41 9.47
CA VAL A 65 -5.22 1.19 8.23
C VAL A 65 -3.85 1.17 7.54
N ALA A 66 -3.87 1.26 6.22
CA ALA A 66 -2.65 1.38 5.43
C ALA A 66 -2.46 2.80 4.90
N PHE A 67 -1.20 3.21 4.87
CA PHE A 67 -0.71 4.47 4.32
C PHE A 67 0.19 4.21 3.11
N GLY A 68 0.27 5.20 2.25
CA GLY A 68 1.18 5.15 1.12
C GLY A 68 0.94 6.26 0.11
N SER A 69 1.92 6.42 -0.74
CA SER A 69 1.87 7.26 -1.94
C SER A 69 2.32 6.46 -3.15
N LEU A 70 1.93 6.90 -4.34
CA LEU A 70 2.44 6.37 -5.59
C LEU A 70 3.80 7.02 -5.86
N LEU A 71 4.87 6.35 -5.45
CA LEU A 71 6.23 6.87 -5.50
C LEU A 71 6.64 7.14 -6.95
N GLY A 72 7.01 8.39 -7.23
CA GLY A 72 7.36 8.88 -8.56
C GLY A 72 6.26 9.72 -9.24
N LEU A 73 5.05 9.76 -8.67
CA LEU A 73 4.01 10.67 -9.15
C LEU A 73 4.39 12.14 -8.91
N SER A 74 5.06 12.41 -7.79
CA SER A 74 5.71 13.67 -7.45
C SER A 74 7.11 13.38 -6.87
N ASP A 75 7.69 14.30 -6.11
CA ASP A 75 8.95 14.06 -5.39
C ASP A 75 8.77 12.93 -4.36
N PHE A 76 9.32 11.77 -4.66
CA PHE A 76 9.11 10.57 -3.85
C PHE A 76 9.62 10.70 -2.41
N ARG A 77 10.65 11.52 -2.16
CA ARG A 77 11.20 11.72 -0.81
C ARG A 77 10.24 12.53 0.03
N LYS A 78 9.65 13.58 -0.55
CA LYS A 78 8.64 14.41 0.12
C LYS A 78 7.38 13.61 0.38
N ASP A 79 6.92 12.85 -0.60
CA ASP A 79 5.74 11.99 -0.47
C ASP A 79 5.96 10.89 0.59
N ALA A 80 7.10 10.21 0.58
CA ALA A 80 7.44 9.22 1.59
C ALA A 80 7.53 9.83 2.99
N TYR A 81 8.18 10.98 3.12
CA TYR A 81 8.27 11.70 4.40
C TYR A 81 6.89 12.09 4.93
N ALA A 82 6.05 12.68 4.07
CA ALA A 82 4.71 13.09 4.46
C ALA A 82 3.81 11.89 4.83
N ALA A 83 3.89 10.79 4.10
CA ALA A 83 3.18 9.55 4.43
C ALA A 83 3.65 8.98 5.78
N GLY A 84 4.95 9.01 6.04
CA GLY A 84 5.54 8.62 7.33
C GLY A 84 4.99 9.45 8.48
N LEU A 85 5.00 10.78 8.36
CA LEU A 85 4.44 11.68 9.37
C LEU A 85 2.94 11.50 9.56
N HIS A 86 2.19 11.34 8.48
CA HIS A 86 0.75 11.11 8.55
C HIS A 86 0.44 9.86 9.38
N ALA A 87 1.08 8.74 9.06
CA ALA A 87 0.93 7.51 9.81
C ALA A 87 1.34 7.66 11.29
N PHE A 88 2.44 8.35 11.56
CA PHE A 88 2.91 8.61 12.92
C PHE A 88 1.92 9.41 13.75
N PHE A 89 1.34 10.47 13.20
CA PHE A 89 0.35 11.27 13.93
C PHE A 89 -0.97 10.50 14.14
N ILE A 90 -1.38 9.69 13.17
CA ILE A 90 -2.54 8.79 13.35
C ILE A 90 -2.24 7.76 14.43
N GLN A 91 -1.06 7.13 14.45
CA GLN A 91 -0.67 6.19 15.51
C GLN A 91 -0.65 6.85 16.89
N LYS A 92 -0.18 8.10 17.00
CA LYS A 92 -0.24 8.85 18.25
C LYS A 92 -1.66 9.11 18.74
N LYS A 93 -2.56 9.41 17.82
CA LYS A 93 -3.98 9.68 18.14
C LYS A 93 -4.76 8.40 18.42
N TYR A 94 -4.42 7.30 17.76
CA TYR A 94 -5.02 5.98 17.88
C TYR A 94 -3.96 4.91 18.21
N PRO A 95 -3.45 4.86 19.46
CA PRO A 95 -2.34 3.97 19.82
C PRO A 95 -2.64 2.48 19.63
N TRP A 96 -3.90 2.10 19.66
CA TRP A 96 -4.38 0.74 19.47
C TRP A 96 -4.45 0.30 18.00
N ALA A 97 -4.37 1.26 17.07
CA ALA A 97 -4.54 0.96 15.65
C ALA A 97 -3.33 0.25 15.05
N GLU A 98 -3.58 -0.77 14.25
CA GLU A 98 -2.54 -1.35 13.39
C GLU A 98 -2.24 -0.41 12.23
N ILE A 99 -0.98 -0.02 12.10
CA ILE A 99 -0.49 0.81 11.00
C ILE A 99 0.30 -0.04 10.02
N SER A 100 0.04 0.13 8.74
CA SER A 100 0.82 -0.51 7.68
C SER A 100 1.15 0.49 6.58
N TYR A 101 2.26 0.25 5.88
CA TYR A 101 2.66 0.97 4.68
C TYR A 101 2.55 0.07 3.45
N SER A 102 2.14 0.67 2.33
CA SER A 102 2.31 0.09 1.01
C SER A 102 2.96 1.14 0.10
N LEU A 103 3.92 0.71 -0.69
CA LEU A 103 4.83 1.60 -1.40
C LEU A 103 4.82 1.29 -2.91
N PRO A 104 3.66 1.48 -3.59
CA PRO A 104 3.61 1.31 -5.03
C PRO A 104 4.50 2.35 -5.71
N ARG A 105 5.28 1.90 -6.70
CA ARG A 105 6.02 2.81 -7.58
C ARG A 105 5.21 3.11 -8.84
N LEU A 106 5.29 4.33 -9.31
CA LEU A 106 4.77 4.68 -10.64
C LEU A 106 5.50 3.83 -11.69
N ARG A 107 4.74 3.18 -12.55
CA ARG A 107 5.24 2.38 -13.67
C ARG A 107 4.83 3.04 -14.97
N PRO A 108 5.56 2.82 -16.07
CA PRO A 108 5.08 3.20 -17.39
C PRO A 108 3.68 2.63 -17.61
N TYR A 109 2.82 3.43 -18.20
CA TYR A 109 1.44 3.02 -18.54
C TYR A 109 1.17 3.33 -20.02
N ILE A 110 0.13 2.72 -20.56
CA ILE A 110 -0.27 2.92 -21.95
C ILE A 110 -0.42 4.43 -22.22
N ASN A 111 0.19 4.92 -23.28
CA ASN A 111 0.27 6.33 -23.69
C ASN A 111 1.24 7.24 -22.90
N ASN A 112 2.06 6.69 -22.00
CA ASN A 112 3.15 7.44 -21.36
C ASN A 112 4.37 6.52 -21.18
N ALA A 113 4.96 6.11 -22.29
CA ALA A 113 6.17 5.28 -22.31
C ALA A 113 7.45 6.09 -22.10
N ASP A 114 7.37 7.43 -22.12
CA ASP A 114 8.52 8.31 -21.99
C ASP A 114 8.99 8.40 -20.53
N ASN A 115 10.30 8.54 -20.37
CA ASN A 115 10.98 8.63 -19.09
C ASN A 115 10.25 9.56 -18.11
N ASN A 116 9.70 8.97 -17.04
CA ASN A 116 9.19 9.76 -15.93
C ASN A 116 10.40 10.35 -15.16
N PRO A 117 10.60 11.68 -15.10
CA PRO A 117 11.72 12.30 -14.40
C PRO A 117 11.74 11.99 -12.88
N ASN A 118 10.61 11.53 -12.34
CA ASN A 118 10.48 11.11 -10.94
C ASN A 118 10.60 9.59 -10.76
N ASP A 119 11.19 8.89 -11.72
CA ASP A 119 11.30 7.43 -11.67
C ASP A 119 12.02 6.96 -10.41
N VAL A 120 11.45 5.96 -9.76
CA VAL A 120 11.93 5.40 -8.50
C VAL A 120 12.39 3.98 -8.73
N HIS A 121 13.70 3.75 -8.62
CA HIS A 121 14.30 2.42 -8.75
C HIS A 121 14.20 1.60 -7.46
N GLU A 122 14.55 0.33 -7.51
CA GLU A 122 14.51 -0.57 -6.34
C GLU A 122 15.36 -0.08 -5.17
N THR A 123 16.49 0.57 -5.46
CA THR A 123 17.36 1.14 -4.42
C THR A 123 16.65 2.22 -3.61
N GLN A 124 15.93 3.14 -4.28
CA GLN A 124 15.16 4.16 -3.62
C GLN A 124 13.97 3.57 -2.84
N LEU A 125 13.29 2.59 -3.43
CA LEU A 125 12.21 1.88 -2.75
C LEU A 125 12.72 1.20 -1.46
N LEU A 126 13.82 0.47 -1.53
CA LEU A 126 14.44 -0.15 -0.37
C LEU A 126 14.84 0.88 0.68
N GLN A 127 15.40 2.02 0.27
CA GLN A 127 15.76 3.12 1.17
C GLN A 127 14.54 3.63 1.94
N VAL A 128 13.39 3.82 1.27
CA VAL A 128 12.14 4.25 1.92
C VAL A 128 11.63 3.18 2.87
N MET A 129 11.64 1.90 2.47
CA MET A 129 11.23 0.79 3.33
C MET A 129 12.07 0.73 4.62
N LEU A 130 13.39 0.85 4.50
CA LEU A 130 14.29 0.84 5.66
C LEU A 130 14.10 2.06 6.54
N ALA A 131 13.88 3.24 5.95
CA ALA A 131 13.57 4.46 6.71
C ALA A 131 12.29 4.31 7.53
N TYR A 132 11.23 3.73 6.95
CA TYR A 132 9.99 3.46 7.68
C TYR A 132 10.17 2.40 8.77
N ARG A 133 10.98 1.38 8.52
CA ARG A 133 11.29 0.35 9.53
C ARG A 133 12.02 0.93 10.73
N ILE A 134 12.91 1.92 10.52
CA ILE A 134 13.60 2.62 11.60
C ILE A 134 12.66 3.61 12.30
N PHE A 135 11.87 4.36 11.54
CA PHE A 135 11.00 5.42 12.07
C PHE A 135 9.80 4.86 12.85
N MET A 136 9.18 3.80 12.34
CA MET A 136 8.03 3.12 12.95
C MET A 136 8.27 1.60 12.98
N PRO A 137 9.06 1.10 13.93
CA PRO A 137 9.55 -0.28 13.92
C PRO A 137 8.45 -1.35 13.99
N TYR A 138 7.28 -1.03 14.52
CA TYR A 138 6.13 -1.94 14.62
C TYR A 138 5.14 -1.85 13.45
N ALA A 139 5.30 -0.89 12.56
CA ALA A 139 4.41 -0.78 11.41
C ALA A 139 4.60 -1.93 10.42
N GLY A 140 3.50 -2.40 9.85
CA GLY A 140 3.55 -3.33 8.73
C GLY A 140 4.11 -2.65 7.48
N ILE A 141 4.86 -3.38 6.65
CA ILE A 141 5.30 -2.91 5.33
C ILE A 141 4.94 -3.99 4.32
N THR A 142 4.07 -3.64 3.39
CA THR A 142 3.59 -4.54 2.34
C THR A 142 4.38 -4.32 1.06
N ILE A 143 4.87 -5.41 0.45
CA ILE A 143 5.44 -5.39 -0.90
C ILE A 143 4.52 -6.12 -1.87
N SER A 144 4.21 -5.47 -2.98
CA SER A 144 3.25 -5.96 -3.96
C SER A 144 3.89 -6.79 -5.08
N THR A 145 3.05 -7.49 -5.84
CA THR A 145 3.43 -8.24 -7.04
C THR A 145 3.89 -7.36 -8.21
N ARG A 146 3.80 -6.05 -8.09
CA ARG A 146 4.37 -5.09 -9.06
C ARG A 146 5.90 -5.08 -9.05
N GLU A 147 6.51 -5.56 -7.96
CA GLU A 147 7.96 -5.69 -7.84
C GLU A 147 8.40 -7.08 -8.30
N ARG A 148 9.57 -7.15 -8.94
CA ARG A 148 10.11 -8.43 -9.44
C ARG A 148 10.43 -9.40 -8.30
N ALA A 149 10.31 -10.68 -8.57
CA ALA A 149 10.49 -11.77 -7.62
C ALA A 149 11.79 -11.67 -6.81
N GLY A 150 12.94 -11.48 -7.48
CA GLY A 150 14.23 -11.39 -6.80
C GLY A 150 14.34 -10.24 -5.81
N PHE A 151 13.78 -9.07 -6.14
CA PHE A 151 13.76 -7.94 -5.20
C PHE A 151 12.86 -8.25 -4.00
N ARG A 152 11.66 -8.77 -4.23
CA ARG A 152 10.69 -9.12 -3.18
C ARG A 152 11.27 -10.14 -2.21
N ASP A 153 11.92 -11.18 -2.73
CA ASP A 153 12.55 -12.22 -1.93
C ASP A 153 13.71 -11.68 -1.08
N ASN A 154 14.44 -10.67 -1.57
CA ASN A 154 15.55 -10.08 -0.85
C ASN A 154 15.11 -9.09 0.22
N VAL A 155 13.98 -8.40 0.04
CA VAL A 155 13.48 -7.44 1.06
C VAL A 155 12.58 -8.10 2.10
N ALA A 156 12.08 -9.31 1.82
CA ALA A 156 11.43 -10.14 2.84
C ALA A 156 12.43 -10.43 3.97
N GLY A 157 12.06 -10.17 5.21
CA GLY A 157 12.94 -10.33 6.36
C GLY A 157 13.92 -9.17 6.62
N LEU A 158 14.13 -8.25 5.65
CA LEU A 158 14.86 -7.00 5.91
C LEU A 158 13.94 -5.89 6.38
N ALA A 159 12.91 -5.62 5.61
CA ALA A 159 12.01 -4.50 5.84
C ALA A 159 10.54 -4.87 5.67
N ALA A 160 10.19 -5.70 4.68
CA ALA A 160 8.82 -6.12 4.42
C ALA A 160 8.33 -7.11 5.49
N THR A 161 7.08 -6.94 5.92
CA THR A 161 6.38 -7.84 6.86
C THR A 161 5.19 -8.52 6.21
N LYS A 162 4.72 -7.99 5.10
CA LYS A 162 3.63 -8.55 4.30
C LYS A 162 4.04 -8.62 2.83
N ILE A 163 3.69 -9.71 2.18
CA ILE A 163 4.02 -9.95 0.77
C ILE A 163 2.77 -10.45 0.04
N SER A 164 2.41 -9.78 -1.04
CA SER A 164 1.29 -10.22 -1.88
C SER A 164 1.69 -11.40 -2.73
N ALA A 165 0.77 -12.31 -3.03
CA ALA A 165 1.01 -13.45 -3.91
C ALA A 165 -0.25 -13.77 -4.73
N GLY A 166 -0.10 -14.49 -5.85
CA GLY A 166 -1.21 -14.93 -6.70
C GLY A 166 -1.88 -13.81 -7.50
N GLY A 167 -1.23 -12.66 -7.63
CA GLY A 167 -1.73 -11.60 -8.51
C GLY A 167 -1.73 -12.06 -9.98
N GLY A 168 -2.83 -11.88 -10.69
CA GLY A 168 -2.97 -12.28 -12.10
C GLY A 168 -3.55 -13.68 -12.34
N HIS A 169 -3.83 -14.45 -11.30
CA HIS A 169 -4.50 -15.75 -11.40
C HIS A 169 -6.00 -15.63 -11.08
N GLY A 170 -6.68 -14.68 -11.66
CA GLY A 170 -8.15 -14.64 -11.64
C GLY A 170 -8.71 -15.39 -12.85
N ASP A 171 -9.66 -16.31 -12.63
CA ASP A 171 -10.38 -17.07 -13.65
C ASP A 171 -11.25 -16.20 -14.59
N ASN A 172 -11.03 -14.90 -14.62
CA ASN A 172 -11.76 -14.00 -15.49
C ASN A 172 -11.01 -13.84 -16.82
N GLU A 173 -11.45 -14.58 -17.83
CA GLU A 173 -11.15 -14.39 -19.25
C GLU A 173 -11.56 -13.01 -19.81
N GLN A 174 -11.92 -12.07 -18.98
CA GLN A 174 -12.05 -10.69 -19.38
C GLN A 174 -10.66 -10.06 -19.40
N LYS A 175 -10.05 -10.04 -20.60
CA LYS A 175 -9.00 -9.09 -20.97
C LYS A 175 -9.54 -7.66 -20.85
N GLY A 176 -9.80 -7.21 -19.64
CA GLY A 176 -9.84 -5.81 -19.32
C GLY A 176 -8.41 -5.30 -19.32
N ASP A 177 -8.17 -4.10 -19.78
CA ASP A 177 -6.88 -3.43 -19.74
C ASP A 177 -6.26 -3.64 -18.36
N GLU A 178 -5.13 -4.37 -18.31
CA GLU A 178 -4.41 -4.57 -17.07
C GLU A 178 -3.99 -3.20 -16.54
N GLN A 179 -4.66 -2.73 -15.51
CA GLN A 179 -4.44 -1.42 -14.93
C GLN A 179 -3.00 -1.26 -14.42
N PHE A 180 -2.31 -2.38 -14.20
CA PHE A 180 -0.95 -2.40 -13.65
C PHE A 180 -0.17 -3.63 -14.15
N GLU A 181 1.08 -3.42 -14.53
CA GLU A 181 2.02 -4.48 -14.84
C GLU A 181 2.33 -5.32 -13.58
N ILE A 182 2.09 -6.63 -13.65
CA ILE A 182 2.48 -7.60 -12.64
C ILE A 182 3.86 -8.14 -13.01
N SER A 183 4.87 -7.79 -12.21
CA SER A 183 6.25 -8.24 -12.45
C SER A 183 6.58 -9.58 -11.78
N ASP A 184 5.76 -10.01 -10.82
CA ASP A 184 5.90 -11.31 -10.15
C ASP A 184 4.59 -12.10 -10.22
N PRO A 185 4.44 -12.99 -11.22
CA PRO A 185 3.22 -13.76 -11.44
C PRO A 185 3.16 -15.04 -10.58
N ARG A 186 4.11 -15.26 -9.68
CA ARG A 186 4.17 -16.48 -8.87
C ARG A 186 2.88 -16.71 -8.09
N SER A 187 2.49 -17.98 -8.04
CA SER A 187 1.40 -18.46 -7.19
C SER A 187 1.71 -18.28 -5.70
N VAL A 188 0.69 -18.45 -4.87
CA VAL A 188 0.84 -18.42 -3.40
C VAL A 188 1.83 -19.49 -2.93
N ASP A 189 1.77 -20.70 -3.48
CA ASP A 189 2.67 -21.81 -3.10
C ASP A 189 4.12 -21.56 -3.51
N GLU A 190 4.36 -20.97 -4.68
CA GLU A 190 5.71 -20.60 -5.11
C GLU A 190 6.33 -19.53 -4.22
N VAL A 191 5.55 -18.47 -3.87
CA VAL A 191 6.03 -17.43 -2.94
C VAL A 191 6.24 -18.01 -1.54
N ARG A 192 5.33 -18.86 -1.06
CA ARG A 192 5.49 -19.59 0.20
C ARG A 192 6.77 -20.39 0.24
N LYS A 193 7.04 -21.15 -0.81
CA LYS A 193 8.29 -21.93 -0.93
C LYS A 193 9.52 -21.04 -0.89
N ALA A 194 9.54 -19.95 -1.67
CA ALA A 194 10.66 -19.00 -1.69
C ALA A 194 10.96 -18.39 -0.31
N LEU A 195 9.93 -18.11 0.48
CA LEU A 195 10.08 -17.62 1.86
C LEU A 195 10.66 -18.71 2.79
N LEU A 196 10.17 -19.94 2.70
CA LEU A 196 10.70 -21.07 3.48
C LEU A 196 12.16 -21.36 3.13
N ASP A 197 12.53 -21.32 1.85
CA ASP A 197 13.91 -21.53 1.38
C ASP A 197 14.88 -20.45 1.95
N LYS A 198 14.35 -19.29 2.36
CA LYS A 198 15.09 -18.22 3.06
C LYS A 198 15.03 -18.31 4.59
N GLY A 199 14.45 -19.37 5.14
CA GLY A 199 14.30 -19.56 6.58
C GLY A 199 13.21 -18.67 7.22
N LEU A 200 12.32 -18.12 6.40
CA LEU A 200 11.19 -17.30 6.87
C LEU A 200 9.95 -18.19 7.01
N GLN A 201 9.14 -17.94 8.02
CA GLN A 201 7.86 -18.63 8.22
C GLN A 201 6.72 -17.80 7.62
N PRO A 202 6.13 -18.18 6.48
CA PRO A 202 4.96 -17.51 5.95
C PRO A 202 3.74 -17.78 6.82
N VAL A 203 3.03 -16.72 7.19
CA VAL A 203 1.81 -16.74 8.00
C VAL A 203 0.67 -16.18 7.16
N PHE A 204 -0.42 -16.95 7.02
CA PHE A 204 -1.59 -16.53 6.24
C PHE A 204 -2.61 -15.76 7.08
N THR A 205 -2.58 -15.97 8.39
CA THR A 205 -3.47 -15.27 9.34
C THR A 205 -2.59 -14.68 10.44
N ASP A 206 -2.38 -13.39 10.38
CA ASP A 206 -1.57 -12.63 11.34
C ASP A 206 -2.40 -12.01 12.47
N TYR A 207 -3.72 -12.19 12.41
CA TYR A 207 -4.67 -11.70 13.39
C TYR A 207 -5.72 -12.74 13.71
N VAL A 208 -5.81 -13.11 14.97
CA VAL A 208 -6.87 -13.96 15.51
C VAL A 208 -7.82 -13.09 16.32
N ARG A 209 -9.09 -13.10 15.96
CA ARG A 209 -10.14 -12.41 16.72
C ARG A 209 -10.41 -13.21 18.00
N VAL A 210 -10.07 -12.61 19.14
CA VAL A 210 -10.36 -13.17 20.47
C VAL A 210 -11.73 -12.71 20.94
#